data_fbcefbb33914ae1f3368d01dd12299e8
#
_entry.id   fbcefbb33914ae1f3368d01dd12299e8
#
_cell.length_a   1.000
_cell.length_b   1.000
_cell.length_c   1.000
_cell.angle_alpha   90.00
_cell.angle_beta   90.00
_cell.angle_gamma   90.00
#
_symmetry.space_group_name_H-M   'P 1'
#
loop_
_entity.id
_entity.type
_entity.pdbx_description
1 polymer ?
#
loop_
_entity_poly.entity_id
_entity_poly.type
_entity_poly.pdbx_seq_one_letter_code
_entity_poly.pdbx_strand_id
1 'polypeptide(L)'
;MSSSCIEEVSVPNDDWYRIAAELLGRAGIEINGSAPSDLRVKNPLFFKRVLQEGSLGLGESYMDGWWECERLDIFFHKVLRAGLEKQLPHHFKDTLRIAGARLFNLQSKKRAWIVGKEHYDLGNDLFSRMLDPYMQYSCGYWKEAQSLEAAQQAKLDLICRKLELEPGMRVLDIGCGWGGLAEYMARNYQVSVVGVTISAEQQKMAQARCADLDVEIRLQDYRDLHDSFDRIVSVGMFEHVGPKNYATYFEVADRNLKPNGRFLLHTIGSKVTDHNVDPWIDKYIFPNGSLPSVRHIAEASEKHFVMEDWHNFGADYDTTLMAWYERFLASWPEIADNYSERFKRMFTYYLNACAGAFRARDIQLWQVVFSRGIEHGLRVAR
;
A
#
# COMPACT_ATOMS: atom_id res chain seq x y z
N MET A 1 -29.85 31.96 -0.65
CA MET A 1 -28.62 32.43 -0.01
C MET A 1 -28.81 32.26 1.50
N SER A 2 -28.44 31.12 2.05
CA SER A 2 -28.44 30.90 3.50
C SER A 2 -26.98 30.75 3.89
N SER A 3 -26.42 31.80 4.45
CA SER A 3 -25.13 31.83 5.08
C SER A 3 -25.29 31.03 6.38
N SER A 4 -24.86 29.74 6.39
CA SER A 4 -24.73 29.00 7.62
C SER A 4 -23.56 29.61 8.38
N CYS A 5 -23.86 30.38 9.42
CA CYS A 5 -22.90 30.74 10.47
C CYS A 5 -22.36 29.45 11.04
N ILE A 6 -21.13 29.11 10.71
CA ILE A 6 -20.37 28.08 11.42
C ILE A 6 -20.07 28.70 12.80
N GLU A 7 -20.71 28.19 13.85
CA GLU A 7 -20.33 28.53 15.24
C GLU A 7 -18.85 28.19 15.39
N GLU A 8 -18.01 29.20 15.53
CA GLU A 8 -16.61 29.04 15.91
C GLU A 8 -16.58 28.44 17.33
N VAL A 9 -16.25 27.16 17.42
CA VAL A 9 -16.00 26.52 18.71
C VAL A 9 -14.82 27.23 19.34
N SER A 10 -15.05 27.88 20.51
CA SER A 10 -13.98 28.53 21.26
C SER A 10 -12.94 27.46 21.63
N VAL A 11 -11.75 27.54 21.04
CA VAL A 11 -10.65 26.62 21.30
C VAL A 11 -10.10 26.93 22.71
N PRO A 12 -10.06 25.96 23.63
CA PRO A 12 -9.52 26.19 24.96
C PRO A 12 -8.03 26.54 24.84
N ASN A 13 -7.64 27.61 25.51
CA ASN A 13 -6.20 28.00 25.60
C ASN A 13 -5.55 27.24 26.76
N ASP A 14 -5.63 25.90 26.72
CA ASP A 14 -5.00 25.01 27.70
C ASP A 14 -3.63 24.50 27.20
N ASP A 15 -2.93 23.75 28.04
CA ASP A 15 -1.59 23.24 27.70
C ASP A 15 -1.59 22.31 26.49
N TRP A 16 -2.68 21.54 26.26
CA TRP A 16 -2.83 20.64 25.12
C TRP A 16 -2.89 21.42 23.80
N TYR A 17 -3.67 22.50 23.79
CA TYR A 17 -3.74 23.40 22.65
C TYR A 17 -2.38 24.06 22.35
N ARG A 18 -1.71 24.63 23.37
CA ARG A 18 -0.43 25.31 23.19
C ARG A 18 0.65 24.39 22.61
N ILE A 19 0.74 23.15 23.12
CA ILE A 19 1.67 22.13 22.60
C ILE A 19 1.32 21.78 21.15
N ALA A 20 0.06 21.52 20.84
CA ALA A 20 -0.37 21.17 19.49
C ALA A 20 -0.15 22.33 18.50
N ALA A 21 -0.44 23.57 18.90
CA ALA A 21 -0.23 24.76 18.07
C ALA A 21 1.27 24.98 17.77
N GLU A 22 2.15 24.80 18.76
CA GLU A 22 3.58 24.86 18.55
C GLU A 22 4.09 23.80 17.58
N LEU A 23 3.67 22.54 17.75
CA LEU A 23 4.06 21.45 16.87
C LEU A 23 3.57 21.69 15.44
N LEU A 24 2.29 22.01 15.25
CA LEU A 24 1.72 22.26 13.92
C LEU A 24 2.34 23.50 13.26
N GLY A 25 2.62 24.55 14.03
CA GLY A 25 3.31 25.74 13.55
C GLY A 25 4.69 25.45 12.94
N ARG A 26 5.44 24.45 13.46
CA ARG A 26 6.70 23.98 12.86
C ARG A 26 6.51 23.39 11.48
N ALA A 27 5.34 22.85 11.18
CA ALA A 27 4.97 22.36 9.86
C ALA A 27 4.32 23.43 8.96
N GLY A 28 4.17 24.67 9.45
CA GLY A 28 3.45 25.74 8.75
C GLY A 28 1.96 25.41 8.58
N ILE A 29 1.34 24.88 9.65
CA ILE A 29 -0.09 24.56 9.74
C ILE A 29 -0.67 25.37 10.89
N GLU A 30 -1.78 26.08 10.64
CA GLU A 30 -2.49 26.85 11.64
C GLU A 30 -3.77 26.12 12.09
N ILE A 31 -4.10 26.28 13.39
CA ILE A 31 -5.36 25.80 13.94
C ILE A 31 -6.42 26.85 13.64
N ASN A 32 -7.51 26.45 13.01
CA ASN A 32 -8.59 27.31 12.49
C ASN A 32 -8.09 28.40 11.55
N GLY A 33 -6.98 28.15 10.85
CA GLY A 33 -6.45 29.03 9.81
C GLY A 33 -7.24 28.97 8.50
N SER A 34 -6.77 29.70 7.51
CA SER A 34 -7.44 29.87 6.21
C SER A 34 -6.79 29.11 5.06
N ALA A 35 -5.59 28.54 5.24
CA ALA A 35 -4.94 27.79 4.20
C ALA A 35 -5.62 26.41 4.01
N PRO A 36 -5.64 25.86 2.79
CA PRO A 36 -6.30 24.56 2.53
C PRO A 36 -5.74 23.40 3.36
N SER A 37 -4.50 23.49 3.83
CA SER A 37 -3.87 22.50 4.71
C SER A 37 -4.04 22.75 6.18
N ASP A 38 -4.75 23.82 6.58
CA ASP A 38 -4.98 24.15 7.97
C ASP A 38 -6.08 23.29 8.59
N LEU A 39 -5.98 23.08 9.90
CA LEU A 39 -6.98 22.33 10.64
C LEU A 39 -8.14 23.21 11.06
N ARG A 40 -9.36 22.73 10.84
CA ARG A 40 -10.60 23.31 11.40
C ARG A 40 -11.08 22.38 12.50
N VAL A 41 -10.81 22.75 13.75
CA VAL A 41 -11.16 21.92 14.91
C VAL A 41 -12.60 22.20 15.34
N LYS A 42 -13.42 21.14 15.40
CA LYS A 42 -14.83 21.18 15.80
C LYS A 42 -15.06 20.66 17.23
N ASN A 43 -14.12 19.88 17.76
CA ASN A 43 -14.19 19.35 19.13
C ASN A 43 -12.90 19.65 19.87
N PRO A 44 -12.94 20.42 20.99
CA PRO A 44 -11.73 20.81 21.72
C PRO A 44 -10.97 19.64 22.37
N LEU A 45 -11.61 18.48 22.57
CA LEU A 45 -10.94 17.28 23.07
C LEU A 45 -9.95 16.68 22.06
N PHE A 46 -9.96 17.14 20.82
CA PHE A 46 -9.03 16.75 19.75
C PHE A 46 -7.56 16.84 20.20
N PHE A 47 -7.16 17.96 20.80
CA PHE A 47 -5.75 18.19 21.17
C PHE A 47 -5.25 17.15 22.17
N LYS A 48 -6.04 16.92 23.23
CA LYS A 48 -5.73 15.90 24.23
C LYS A 48 -5.63 14.51 23.61
N ARG A 49 -6.59 14.14 22.75
CA ARG A 49 -6.64 12.82 22.12
C ARG A 49 -5.42 12.59 21.24
N VAL A 50 -5.07 13.55 20.36
CA VAL A 50 -3.93 13.42 19.46
C VAL A 50 -2.61 13.34 20.22
N LEU A 51 -2.41 14.20 21.22
CA LEU A 51 -1.17 14.18 22.01
C LEU A 51 -1.04 12.93 22.90
N GLN A 52 -2.14 12.28 23.27
CA GLN A 52 -2.13 11.04 24.05
C GLN A 52 -2.05 9.77 23.18
N GLU A 53 -2.72 9.74 22.03
CA GLU A 53 -2.89 8.54 21.21
C GLU A 53 -2.11 8.59 19.89
N GLY A 54 -1.42 9.70 19.59
CA GLY A 54 -0.60 9.85 18.39
C GLY A 54 -1.43 9.74 17.09
N SER A 55 -0.90 9.01 16.10
CA SER A 55 -1.56 8.83 14.80
C SER A 55 -2.93 8.16 14.90
N LEU A 56 -3.10 7.23 15.84
CA LEU A 56 -4.40 6.60 16.09
C LEU A 56 -5.45 7.63 16.51
N GLY A 57 -5.11 8.49 17.47
CA GLY A 57 -6.00 9.57 17.93
C GLY A 57 -6.29 10.59 16.83
N LEU A 58 -5.30 10.92 15.99
CA LEU A 58 -5.47 11.83 14.85
C LEU A 58 -6.48 11.25 13.86
N GLY A 59 -6.29 10.01 13.43
CA GLY A 59 -7.15 9.38 12.45
C GLY A 59 -8.57 9.10 12.97
N GLU A 60 -8.70 8.58 14.20
CA GLU A 60 -10.01 8.31 14.78
C GLU A 60 -10.81 9.59 15.03
N SER A 61 -10.17 10.67 15.49
CA SER A 61 -10.85 11.96 15.67
C SER A 61 -11.32 12.56 14.33
N TYR A 62 -10.58 12.32 13.23
CA TYR A 62 -11.06 12.65 11.89
C TYR A 62 -12.29 11.85 11.50
N MET A 63 -12.25 10.53 11.70
CA MET A 63 -13.38 9.63 11.41
C MET A 63 -14.62 10.01 12.21
N ASP A 64 -14.43 10.49 13.43
CA ASP A 64 -15.50 10.94 14.34
C ASP A 64 -15.96 12.39 14.08
N GLY A 65 -15.40 13.08 13.07
CA GLY A 65 -15.79 14.43 12.66
C GLY A 65 -15.32 15.55 13.59
N TRP A 66 -14.31 15.31 14.43
CA TRP A 66 -13.82 16.30 15.40
C TRP A 66 -12.99 17.41 14.76
N TRP A 67 -12.49 17.18 13.57
CA TRP A 67 -11.75 18.16 12.78
C TRP A 67 -11.90 17.93 11.28
N GLU A 68 -11.61 18.97 10.50
CA GLU A 68 -11.62 18.98 9.05
C GLU A 68 -10.33 19.58 8.51
N CYS A 69 -9.99 19.22 7.28
CA CYS A 69 -8.94 19.82 6.49
C CYS A 69 -9.31 19.70 5.02
N GLU A 70 -9.23 20.77 4.26
CA GLU A 70 -9.62 20.79 2.84
C GLU A 70 -8.64 19.96 1.99
N ARG A 71 -7.34 20.07 2.26
CA ARG A 71 -6.26 19.36 1.55
C ARG A 71 -5.48 18.48 2.53
N LEU A 72 -6.10 17.37 2.91
CA LEU A 72 -5.49 16.37 3.80
C LEU A 72 -4.15 15.85 3.27
N ASP A 73 -4.02 15.67 1.95
CA ASP A 73 -2.77 15.24 1.31
C ASP A 73 -1.62 16.22 1.55
N ILE A 74 -1.89 17.53 1.50
CA ILE A 74 -0.91 18.58 1.81
C ILE A 74 -0.63 18.63 3.32
N PHE A 75 -1.65 18.48 4.15
CA PHE A 75 -1.50 18.40 5.59
C PHE A 75 -0.52 17.28 5.99
N PHE A 76 -0.75 16.06 5.52
CA PHE A 76 0.13 14.93 5.81
C PHE A 76 1.55 15.11 5.27
N HIS A 77 1.68 15.63 4.05
CA HIS A 77 2.99 15.98 3.51
C HIS A 77 3.77 16.92 4.44
N LYS A 78 3.13 18.00 4.92
CA LYS A 78 3.75 18.99 5.83
C LYS A 78 4.13 18.35 7.18
N VAL A 79 3.22 17.59 7.79
CA VAL A 79 3.46 16.91 9.09
C VAL A 79 4.64 15.96 9.01
N LEU A 80 4.69 15.12 7.99
CA LEU A 80 5.76 14.14 7.79
C LEU A 80 7.10 14.80 7.41
N ARG A 81 7.08 15.86 6.60
CA ARG A 81 8.30 16.61 6.26
C ARG A 81 8.90 17.32 7.47
N ALA A 82 8.07 17.78 8.40
CA ALA A 82 8.51 18.39 9.66
C ALA A 82 8.91 17.35 10.73
N GLY A 83 8.67 16.05 10.49
CA GLY A 83 9.00 14.96 11.42
C GLY A 83 8.20 15.01 12.72
N LEU A 84 6.97 15.53 12.69
CA LEU A 84 6.15 15.69 13.88
C LEU A 84 5.74 14.35 14.50
N GLU A 85 5.60 13.31 13.68
CA GLU A 85 5.29 11.96 14.14
C GLU A 85 6.33 11.39 15.13
N LYS A 86 7.59 11.84 15.04
CA LYS A 86 8.69 11.44 15.92
C LYS A 86 8.72 12.19 17.25
N GLN A 87 7.98 13.29 17.33
CA GLN A 87 7.95 14.16 18.49
C GLN A 87 6.77 13.85 19.43
N LEU A 88 5.79 13.07 18.94
CA LEU A 88 4.68 12.60 19.76
C LEU A 88 5.13 11.45 20.67
N PRO A 89 4.66 11.41 21.94
CA PRO A 89 5.02 10.34 22.86
C PRO A 89 4.50 8.99 22.34
N HIS A 90 5.37 7.99 22.28
CA HIS A 90 4.96 6.62 22.04
C HIS A 90 4.12 6.11 23.21
N HIS A 91 2.89 5.71 22.92
CA HIS A 91 2.00 5.22 23.97
C HIS A 91 2.52 3.87 24.51
N PHE A 92 2.40 3.63 25.82
CA PHE A 92 2.81 2.36 26.46
C PHE A 92 2.19 1.12 25.79
N LYS A 93 0.94 1.22 25.29
CA LYS A 93 0.29 0.16 24.50
C LYS A 93 0.99 -0.14 23.19
N ASP A 94 1.54 0.87 22.51
CA ASP A 94 2.31 0.67 21.27
C ASP A 94 3.63 -0.05 21.55
N THR A 95 4.29 0.28 22.65
CA THR A 95 5.50 -0.42 23.09
C THR A 95 5.23 -1.90 23.39
N LEU A 96 4.12 -2.24 24.05
CA LEU A 96 3.71 -3.63 24.28
C LEU A 96 3.35 -4.36 22.99
N ARG A 97 2.68 -3.70 22.04
CA ARG A 97 2.34 -4.26 20.73
C ARG A 97 3.59 -4.54 19.89
N ILE A 98 4.55 -3.63 19.89
CA ILE A 98 5.85 -3.80 19.20
C ILE A 98 6.61 -4.97 19.82
N ALA A 99 6.67 -5.07 21.15
CA ALA A 99 7.29 -6.18 21.85
C ALA A 99 6.60 -7.52 21.51
N GLY A 100 5.25 -7.55 21.48
CA GLY A 100 4.49 -8.71 21.04
C GLY A 100 4.77 -9.12 19.58
N ALA A 101 4.84 -8.16 18.65
CA ALA A 101 5.17 -8.42 17.26
C ALA A 101 6.59 -9.01 17.07
N ARG A 102 7.54 -8.62 17.93
CA ARG A 102 8.90 -9.20 17.96
C ARG A 102 8.91 -10.64 18.46
N LEU A 103 8.03 -11.00 19.39
CA LEU A 103 7.97 -12.33 19.96
C LEU A 103 7.15 -13.33 19.13
N PHE A 104 6.02 -12.87 18.57
CA PHE A 104 5.09 -13.72 17.81
C PHE A 104 5.18 -13.44 16.30
N ASN A 105 5.07 -14.51 15.47
CA ASN A 105 4.95 -14.36 14.02
C ASN A 105 3.48 -14.02 13.68
N LEU A 106 3.19 -12.73 13.52
CA LEU A 106 1.84 -12.23 13.20
C LEU A 106 1.40 -12.58 11.77
N GLN A 107 2.34 -12.89 10.89
CA GLN A 107 2.12 -13.30 9.49
C GLN A 107 2.30 -14.81 9.29
N SER A 108 2.08 -15.60 10.36
CA SER A 108 2.08 -17.07 10.25
C SER A 108 1.02 -17.55 9.26
N LYS A 109 1.23 -18.72 8.64
CA LYS A 109 0.32 -19.33 7.66
C LYS A 109 -1.16 -19.27 8.07
N LYS A 110 -1.47 -19.67 9.31
CA LYS A 110 -2.83 -19.67 9.86
C LYS A 110 -3.45 -18.26 9.95
N ARG A 111 -2.64 -17.25 10.30
CA ARG A 111 -3.12 -15.85 10.43
C ARG A 111 -3.25 -15.15 9.08
N ALA A 112 -2.41 -15.47 8.10
CA ALA A 112 -2.50 -14.93 6.75
C ALA A 112 -3.89 -15.19 6.12
N TRP A 113 -4.45 -16.39 6.30
CA TRP A 113 -5.79 -16.74 5.83
C TRP A 113 -6.91 -15.90 6.47
N ILE A 114 -6.78 -15.53 7.76
CA ILE A 114 -7.77 -14.70 8.46
C ILE A 114 -7.73 -13.27 7.90
N VAL A 115 -6.54 -12.68 7.79
CA VAL A 115 -6.35 -11.32 7.28
C VAL A 115 -6.82 -11.21 5.82
N GLY A 116 -6.51 -12.21 4.96
CA GLY A 116 -6.97 -12.25 3.58
C GLY A 116 -8.50 -12.22 3.45
N LYS A 117 -9.21 -12.86 4.37
CA LYS A 117 -10.67 -12.86 4.39
C LYS A 117 -11.26 -11.51 4.84
N GLU A 118 -10.73 -10.93 5.91
CA GLU A 118 -11.28 -9.69 6.49
C GLU A 118 -10.95 -8.44 5.65
N HIS A 119 -9.79 -8.40 5.00
CA HIS A 119 -9.31 -7.20 4.31
C HIS A 119 -9.95 -6.99 2.93
N TYR A 120 -10.24 -8.05 2.18
CA TYR A 120 -10.83 -7.97 0.83
C TYR A 120 -12.35 -8.08 0.83
N ASP A 121 -13.00 -8.25 1.99
CA ASP A 121 -14.46 -8.21 2.17
C ASP A 121 -15.02 -6.76 2.21
N LEU A 122 -14.18 -5.73 2.01
CA LEU A 122 -14.61 -4.31 1.93
C LEU A 122 -15.56 -4.00 0.75
N GLY A 123 -15.81 -4.99 -0.10
CA GLY A 123 -16.76 -4.91 -1.20
C GLY A 123 -16.09 -4.67 -2.57
N ASN A 124 -16.29 -5.60 -3.48
CA ASN A 124 -15.82 -5.49 -4.86
C ASN A 124 -16.44 -4.30 -5.61
N ASP A 125 -17.59 -3.79 -5.15
CA ASP A 125 -18.26 -2.63 -5.71
C ASP A 125 -17.46 -1.32 -5.54
N LEU A 126 -16.83 -1.13 -4.38
CA LEU A 126 -15.92 0.00 -4.15
C LEU A 126 -14.70 -0.07 -5.05
N PHE A 127 -14.00 -1.22 -5.03
CA PHE A 127 -12.75 -1.38 -5.80
C PHE A 127 -12.98 -1.31 -7.31
N SER A 128 -14.07 -1.88 -7.83
CA SER A 128 -14.37 -1.84 -9.27
C SER A 128 -14.66 -0.42 -9.81
N ARG A 129 -15.09 0.50 -8.95
CA ARG A 129 -15.33 1.90 -9.33
C ARG A 129 -14.08 2.77 -9.16
N MET A 130 -13.25 2.45 -8.19
CA MET A 130 -12.05 3.24 -7.87
C MET A 130 -10.86 2.85 -8.75
N LEU A 131 -10.66 1.56 -9.02
CA LEU A 131 -9.50 1.05 -9.74
C LEU A 131 -9.68 1.15 -11.27
N ASP A 132 -8.61 0.84 -11.99
CA ASP A 132 -8.58 0.69 -13.44
C ASP A 132 -9.26 -0.63 -13.90
N PRO A 133 -9.49 -0.84 -15.21
CA PRO A 133 -10.12 -2.08 -15.72
C PRO A 133 -9.36 -3.37 -15.37
N TYR A 134 -8.03 -3.32 -15.16
CA TYR A 134 -7.23 -4.47 -14.70
C TYR A 134 -7.28 -4.66 -13.18
N MET A 135 -8.05 -3.84 -12.46
CA MET A 135 -8.20 -3.91 -11.00
C MET A 135 -6.86 -3.88 -10.26
N GLN A 136 -5.97 -2.97 -10.67
CA GLN A 136 -4.66 -2.85 -10.06
C GLN A 136 -4.69 -2.02 -8.78
N TYR A 137 -4.62 -2.68 -7.63
CA TYR A 137 -4.52 -2.01 -6.32
C TYR A 137 -3.07 -1.83 -5.90
N SER A 138 -2.29 -1.25 -6.80
CA SER A 138 -0.86 -0.95 -6.63
C SER A 138 -0.49 0.28 -7.46
N CYS A 139 0.70 0.83 -7.24
CA CYS A 139 1.16 2.04 -7.93
C CYS A 139 1.14 1.91 -9.47
N GLY A 140 0.57 2.88 -10.16
CA GLY A 140 0.75 3.07 -11.60
C GLY A 140 2.14 3.64 -11.94
N TYR A 141 2.54 3.57 -13.20
CA TYR A 141 3.78 4.17 -13.70
C TYR A 141 3.45 5.40 -14.56
N TRP A 142 3.72 6.59 -14.03
CA TRP A 142 3.23 7.85 -14.58
C TRP A 142 4.22 8.59 -15.48
N LYS A 143 5.34 7.97 -15.83
CA LYS A 143 6.40 8.64 -16.61
C LYS A 143 5.88 9.39 -17.85
N GLU A 144 4.95 8.78 -18.59
CA GLU A 144 4.35 9.35 -19.82
C GLU A 144 2.81 9.29 -19.77
N ALA A 145 2.23 8.72 -18.73
CA ALA A 145 0.78 8.51 -18.61
C ALA A 145 0.05 9.79 -18.21
N GLN A 146 -1.17 9.96 -18.75
CA GLN A 146 -2.05 11.10 -18.46
C GLN A 146 -3.35 10.67 -17.76
N SER A 147 -3.54 9.37 -17.52
CA SER A 147 -4.69 8.81 -16.82
C SER A 147 -4.30 7.62 -15.99
N LEU A 148 -5.14 7.25 -15.03
CA LEU A 148 -4.91 6.07 -14.19
C LEU A 148 -4.82 4.79 -15.00
N GLU A 149 -5.68 4.62 -16.01
CA GLU A 149 -5.67 3.47 -16.91
C GLU A 149 -4.34 3.36 -17.65
N ALA A 150 -3.89 4.47 -18.23
CA ALA A 150 -2.61 4.51 -18.96
C ALA A 150 -1.44 4.24 -18.01
N ALA A 151 -1.45 4.79 -16.80
CA ALA A 151 -0.40 4.57 -15.82
C ALA A 151 -0.35 3.11 -15.31
N GLN A 152 -1.50 2.48 -15.11
CA GLN A 152 -1.57 1.08 -14.72
C GLN A 152 -1.14 0.16 -15.86
N GLN A 153 -1.57 0.43 -17.08
CA GLN A 153 -1.13 -0.31 -18.26
C GLN A 153 0.38 -0.18 -18.48
N ALA A 154 0.92 1.04 -18.34
CA ALA A 154 2.36 1.28 -18.43
C ALA A 154 3.15 0.52 -17.35
N LYS A 155 2.61 0.40 -16.12
CA LYS A 155 3.20 -0.41 -15.05
C LYS A 155 3.19 -1.90 -15.39
N LEU A 156 2.09 -2.43 -15.92
CA LEU A 156 1.98 -3.84 -16.32
C LEU A 156 2.97 -4.16 -17.43
N ASP A 157 3.05 -3.30 -18.46
CA ASP A 157 4.01 -3.43 -19.55
C ASP A 157 5.47 -3.35 -19.07
N LEU A 158 5.77 -2.40 -18.17
CA LEU A 158 7.11 -2.26 -17.58
C LEU A 158 7.54 -3.53 -16.84
N ILE A 159 6.63 -4.18 -16.11
CA ILE A 159 6.88 -5.47 -15.43
C ILE A 159 7.23 -6.54 -16.47
N CYS A 160 6.44 -6.67 -17.52
CA CYS A 160 6.65 -7.66 -18.58
C CYS A 160 7.99 -7.46 -19.30
N ARG A 161 8.33 -6.21 -19.64
CA ARG A 161 9.62 -5.86 -20.27
C ARG A 161 10.81 -6.12 -19.33
N LYS A 162 10.70 -5.82 -18.04
CA LYS A 162 11.75 -6.11 -17.03
C LYS A 162 11.99 -7.60 -16.86
N LEU A 163 10.94 -8.39 -16.95
CA LEU A 163 11.03 -9.85 -16.92
C LEU A 163 11.48 -10.44 -18.27
N GLU A 164 11.54 -9.63 -19.34
CA GLU A 164 11.76 -10.08 -20.72
C GLU A 164 10.87 -11.28 -21.04
N LEU A 165 9.55 -11.06 -20.99
CA LEU A 165 8.58 -12.10 -21.28
C LEU A 165 8.59 -12.42 -22.79
N GLU A 166 8.63 -13.71 -23.10
CA GLU A 166 8.56 -14.24 -24.47
C GLU A 166 7.42 -15.27 -24.57
N PRO A 167 6.79 -15.41 -25.73
CA PRO A 167 5.73 -16.39 -25.94
C PRO A 167 6.12 -17.81 -25.51
N GLY A 168 5.20 -18.49 -24.83
CA GLY A 168 5.41 -19.87 -24.34
C GLY A 168 6.14 -19.98 -22.99
N MET A 169 6.63 -18.89 -22.42
CA MET A 169 7.18 -18.91 -21.06
C MET A 169 6.09 -19.21 -20.03
N ARG A 170 6.48 -19.87 -18.93
CA ARG A 170 5.62 -20.13 -17.77
C ARG A 170 5.96 -19.17 -16.64
N VAL A 171 4.99 -18.37 -16.21
CA VAL A 171 5.16 -17.27 -15.24
C VAL A 171 4.39 -17.58 -13.95
N LEU A 172 4.99 -17.32 -12.79
CA LEU A 172 4.33 -17.33 -11.50
C LEU A 172 4.01 -15.90 -11.06
N ASP A 173 2.74 -15.64 -10.69
CA ASP A 173 2.29 -14.40 -10.06
C ASP A 173 1.95 -14.66 -8.58
N ILE A 174 2.84 -14.25 -7.67
CA ILE A 174 2.68 -14.45 -6.23
C ILE A 174 1.83 -13.32 -5.63
N GLY A 175 0.59 -13.64 -5.28
CA GLY A 175 -0.38 -12.64 -4.83
C GLY A 175 -1.08 -11.98 -6.00
N CYS A 176 -1.67 -12.78 -6.89
CA CYS A 176 -2.24 -12.32 -8.18
C CYS A 176 -3.48 -11.41 -8.07
N GLY A 177 -4.01 -11.20 -6.85
CA GLY A 177 -5.18 -10.36 -6.64
C GLY A 177 -6.38 -10.80 -7.50
N TRP A 178 -6.99 -9.85 -8.19
CA TRP A 178 -8.14 -10.09 -9.11
C TRP A 178 -7.71 -10.56 -10.52
N GLY A 179 -6.44 -10.95 -10.70
CA GLY A 179 -5.94 -11.55 -11.93
C GLY A 179 -5.58 -10.58 -13.06
N GLY A 180 -5.59 -9.26 -12.82
CA GLY A 180 -5.37 -8.29 -13.90
C GLY A 180 -3.96 -8.33 -14.48
N LEU A 181 -2.91 -8.56 -13.69
CA LEU A 181 -1.56 -8.75 -14.21
C LEU A 181 -1.46 -10.08 -14.97
N ALA A 182 -2.05 -11.16 -14.45
CA ALA A 182 -2.07 -12.47 -15.13
C ALA A 182 -2.76 -12.38 -16.49
N GLU A 183 -3.95 -11.71 -16.55
CA GLU A 183 -4.63 -11.43 -17.81
C GLU A 183 -3.74 -10.67 -18.79
N TYR A 184 -3.10 -9.58 -18.31
CA TYR A 184 -2.26 -8.74 -19.17
C TYR A 184 -1.09 -9.52 -19.75
N MET A 185 -0.39 -10.31 -18.94
CA MET A 185 0.75 -11.13 -19.37
C MET A 185 0.32 -12.19 -20.41
N ALA A 186 -0.74 -12.94 -20.11
CA ALA A 186 -1.21 -13.99 -21.03
C ALA A 186 -1.70 -13.41 -22.35
N ARG A 187 -2.47 -12.32 -22.33
CA ARG A 187 -3.08 -11.71 -23.52
C ARG A 187 -2.06 -10.99 -24.40
N ASN A 188 -1.12 -10.25 -23.82
CA ASN A 188 -0.22 -9.39 -24.59
C ASN A 188 1.16 -10.02 -24.85
N TYR A 189 1.57 -10.98 -24.03
CA TYR A 189 2.88 -11.62 -24.15
C TYR A 189 2.80 -13.12 -24.46
N GLN A 190 1.59 -13.69 -24.56
CA GLN A 190 1.35 -15.09 -24.93
C GLN A 190 2.08 -16.09 -24.02
N VAL A 191 2.14 -15.79 -22.73
CA VAL A 191 2.74 -16.64 -21.70
C VAL A 191 1.66 -17.43 -20.97
N SER A 192 2.04 -18.60 -20.42
CA SER A 192 1.23 -19.34 -19.47
C SER A 192 1.45 -18.78 -18.04
N VAL A 193 0.37 -18.50 -17.30
CA VAL A 193 0.48 -17.89 -15.98
C VAL A 193 -0.14 -18.77 -14.90
N VAL A 194 0.58 -18.99 -13.81
CA VAL A 194 0.03 -19.53 -12.56
C VAL A 194 -0.04 -18.40 -11.55
N GLY A 195 -1.25 -17.99 -11.19
CA GLY A 195 -1.50 -17.00 -10.15
C GLY A 195 -1.88 -17.67 -8.82
N VAL A 196 -1.28 -17.22 -7.70
CA VAL A 196 -1.67 -17.71 -6.38
C VAL A 196 -2.23 -16.59 -5.51
N THR A 197 -3.31 -16.87 -4.81
CA THR A 197 -3.95 -16.00 -3.82
C THR A 197 -4.46 -16.81 -2.64
N ILE A 198 -4.64 -16.18 -1.48
CA ILE A 198 -5.29 -16.75 -0.29
C ILE A 198 -6.71 -16.23 -0.08
N SER A 199 -7.23 -15.40 -0.99
CA SER A 199 -8.60 -14.89 -0.97
C SER A 199 -9.47 -15.65 -1.98
N ALA A 200 -10.53 -16.33 -1.49
CA ALA A 200 -11.47 -17.04 -2.35
C ALA A 200 -12.26 -16.11 -3.28
N GLU A 201 -12.57 -14.89 -2.82
CA GLU A 201 -13.26 -13.89 -3.64
C GLU A 201 -12.36 -13.40 -4.78
N GLN A 202 -11.08 -13.12 -4.50
CA GLN A 202 -10.12 -12.78 -5.54
C GLN A 202 -9.94 -13.91 -6.54
N GLN A 203 -9.80 -15.16 -6.05
CA GLN A 203 -9.69 -16.33 -6.93
C GLN A 203 -10.87 -16.43 -7.90
N LYS A 204 -12.09 -16.35 -7.39
CA LYS A 204 -13.32 -16.44 -8.19
C LYS A 204 -13.35 -15.38 -9.31
N MET A 205 -13.04 -14.14 -8.97
CA MET A 205 -13.00 -13.04 -9.96
C MET A 205 -11.87 -13.22 -10.96
N ALA A 206 -10.68 -13.60 -10.50
CA ALA A 206 -9.52 -13.82 -11.35
C ALA A 206 -9.75 -15.00 -12.33
N GLN A 207 -10.38 -16.09 -11.89
CA GLN A 207 -10.77 -17.20 -12.77
C GLN A 207 -11.76 -16.76 -13.83
N ALA A 208 -12.79 -15.98 -13.45
CA ALA A 208 -13.75 -15.46 -14.41
C ALA A 208 -13.10 -14.49 -15.43
N ARG A 209 -12.19 -13.65 -14.97
CA ARG A 209 -11.43 -12.71 -15.81
C ARG A 209 -10.54 -13.41 -16.84
N CYS A 210 -9.94 -14.52 -16.47
CA CYS A 210 -8.95 -15.23 -17.26
C CYS A 210 -9.48 -16.49 -17.94
N ALA A 211 -10.81 -16.69 -17.99
CA ALA A 211 -11.44 -17.95 -18.42
C ALA A 211 -11.06 -18.41 -19.84
N ASP A 212 -10.73 -17.49 -20.74
CA ASP A 212 -10.35 -17.73 -22.13
C ASP A 212 -8.83 -17.64 -22.39
N LEU A 213 -8.02 -17.64 -21.32
CA LEU A 213 -6.57 -17.47 -21.39
C LEU A 213 -5.83 -18.67 -20.77
N ASP A 214 -4.57 -18.84 -21.12
CA ASP A 214 -3.67 -19.82 -20.50
C ASP A 214 -3.22 -19.34 -19.10
N VAL A 215 -4.20 -19.29 -18.18
CA VAL A 215 -4.01 -18.81 -16.80
C VAL A 215 -4.68 -19.77 -15.81
N GLU A 216 -3.88 -20.26 -14.89
CA GLU A 216 -4.35 -21.09 -13.76
C GLU A 216 -4.33 -20.24 -12.47
N ILE A 217 -5.48 -20.05 -11.82
CA ILE A 217 -5.58 -19.35 -10.53
C ILE A 217 -5.79 -20.33 -9.39
N ARG A 218 -4.85 -20.39 -8.46
CA ARG A 218 -4.87 -21.31 -7.32
C ARG A 218 -5.20 -20.58 -6.01
N LEU A 219 -6.10 -21.14 -5.23
CA LEU A 219 -6.29 -20.75 -3.83
C LEU A 219 -5.23 -21.48 -2.99
N GLN A 220 -4.05 -20.88 -2.88
CA GLN A 220 -2.88 -21.54 -2.32
C GLN A 220 -1.95 -20.54 -1.64
N ASP A 221 -1.41 -20.93 -0.48
CA ASP A 221 -0.32 -20.18 0.15
C ASP A 221 0.97 -20.37 -0.67
N TYR A 222 1.66 -19.27 -0.97
CA TYR A 222 2.90 -19.29 -1.76
C TYR A 222 3.98 -20.23 -1.18
N ARG A 223 3.96 -20.44 0.14
CA ARG A 223 4.91 -21.33 0.84
C ARG A 223 4.79 -22.79 0.44
N ASP A 224 3.62 -23.18 -0.11
CA ASP A 224 3.35 -24.55 -0.55
C ASP A 224 3.61 -24.79 -2.05
N LEU A 225 4.22 -23.83 -2.74
CA LEU A 225 4.60 -23.95 -4.15
C LEU A 225 5.82 -24.86 -4.31
N HIS A 226 5.72 -25.78 -5.26
CA HIS A 226 6.79 -26.72 -5.67
C HIS A 226 6.75 -26.96 -7.17
N ASP A 227 6.68 -25.88 -7.95
CA ASP A 227 6.63 -25.87 -9.41
C ASP A 227 7.96 -25.36 -10.00
N SER A 228 8.01 -25.19 -11.33
CA SER A 228 9.17 -24.63 -12.02
C SER A 228 8.70 -23.59 -13.04
N PHE A 229 9.23 -22.36 -12.95
CA PHE A 229 8.80 -21.22 -13.75
C PHE A 229 9.98 -20.53 -14.43
N ASP A 230 9.75 -20.00 -15.64
CA ASP A 230 10.75 -19.20 -16.36
C ASP A 230 10.90 -17.81 -15.72
N ARG A 231 9.79 -17.27 -15.19
CA ARG A 231 9.72 -15.95 -14.55
C ARG A 231 8.84 -16.00 -13.32
N ILE A 232 9.17 -15.16 -12.34
CA ILE A 232 8.35 -14.95 -11.15
C ILE A 232 8.10 -13.46 -11.02
N VAL A 233 6.87 -13.09 -10.63
CA VAL A 233 6.48 -11.73 -10.29
C VAL A 233 5.70 -11.71 -8.99
N SER A 234 5.85 -10.63 -8.22
CA SER A 234 5.04 -10.36 -7.04
C SER A 234 4.83 -8.86 -6.90
N VAL A 235 3.59 -8.42 -6.81
CA VAL A 235 3.21 -7.00 -6.79
C VAL A 235 2.33 -6.71 -5.59
N GLY A 236 2.83 -5.88 -4.63
CA GLY A 236 2.07 -5.43 -3.46
C GLY A 236 1.70 -6.55 -2.47
N MET A 237 2.45 -7.65 -2.46
CA MET A 237 2.23 -8.78 -1.56
C MET A 237 3.30 -8.87 -0.46
N PHE A 238 4.50 -8.41 -0.73
CA PHE A 238 5.64 -8.55 0.19
C PHE A 238 5.42 -7.80 1.51
N GLU A 239 4.62 -6.75 1.49
CA GLU A 239 4.17 -5.98 2.65
C GLU A 239 3.38 -6.83 3.65
N HIS A 240 2.79 -7.94 3.21
CA HIS A 240 2.05 -8.90 4.03
C HIS A 240 2.88 -10.12 4.47
N VAL A 241 4.12 -10.23 4.01
CA VAL A 241 5.03 -11.34 4.36
C VAL A 241 5.59 -11.20 5.77
N GLY A 242 6.05 -10.02 6.12
CA GLY A 242 6.63 -9.67 7.41
C GLY A 242 8.08 -10.16 7.61
N PRO A 243 8.88 -9.46 8.46
CA PRO A 243 10.33 -9.65 8.55
C PRO A 243 10.75 -11.08 8.91
N LYS A 244 9.95 -11.80 9.71
CA LYS A 244 10.23 -13.18 10.12
C LYS A 244 10.13 -14.19 8.98
N ASN A 245 9.47 -13.83 7.87
CA ASN A 245 9.23 -14.72 6.74
C ASN A 245 9.96 -14.28 5.47
N TYR A 246 10.71 -13.15 5.47
CA TYR A 246 11.39 -12.66 4.27
C TYR A 246 12.40 -13.68 3.70
N ALA A 247 13.19 -14.35 4.55
CA ALA A 247 14.09 -15.39 4.10
C ALA A 247 13.33 -16.56 3.43
N THR A 248 12.26 -17.05 4.07
CA THR A 248 11.40 -18.10 3.49
C THR A 248 10.78 -17.68 2.15
N TYR A 249 10.40 -16.40 2.02
CA TYR A 249 9.84 -15.90 0.78
C TYR A 249 10.83 -15.97 -0.38
N PHE A 250 12.07 -15.54 -0.18
CA PHE A 250 13.13 -15.64 -1.20
C PHE A 250 13.55 -17.08 -1.47
N GLU A 251 13.59 -17.95 -0.45
CA GLU A 251 13.79 -19.39 -0.62
C GLU A 251 12.71 -20.04 -1.49
N VAL A 252 11.44 -19.65 -1.31
CA VAL A 252 10.34 -20.11 -2.16
C VAL A 252 10.49 -19.64 -3.60
N ALA A 253 10.81 -18.35 -3.80
CA ALA A 253 11.07 -17.82 -5.15
C ALA A 253 12.23 -18.57 -5.82
N ASP A 254 13.32 -18.80 -5.10
CA ASP A 254 14.50 -19.50 -5.61
C ASP A 254 14.19 -20.93 -6.06
N ARG A 255 13.55 -21.75 -5.20
CA ARG A 255 13.26 -23.16 -5.52
C ARG A 255 12.28 -23.34 -6.68
N ASN A 256 11.44 -22.33 -6.97
CA ASN A 256 10.46 -22.36 -8.05
C ASN A 256 10.94 -21.67 -9.33
N LEU A 257 12.11 -21.02 -9.32
CA LEU A 257 12.66 -20.34 -10.49
C LEU A 257 13.63 -21.24 -11.23
N LYS A 258 13.46 -21.40 -12.54
CA LYS A 258 14.40 -22.15 -13.42
C LYS A 258 15.79 -21.50 -13.44
N PRO A 259 16.84 -22.23 -13.80
CA PRO A 259 18.12 -21.63 -14.18
C PRO A 259 17.92 -20.54 -15.26
N ASN A 260 18.66 -19.44 -15.17
CA ASN A 260 18.50 -18.25 -16.03
C ASN A 260 17.13 -17.54 -15.94
N GLY A 261 16.32 -17.92 -14.94
CA GLY A 261 15.06 -17.27 -14.65
C GLY A 261 15.24 -15.88 -14.03
N ARG A 262 14.15 -15.09 -14.06
CA ARG A 262 14.10 -13.76 -13.43
C ARG A 262 12.94 -13.66 -12.48
N PHE A 263 13.18 -12.93 -11.40
CA PHE A 263 12.16 -12.61 -10.41
C PHE A 263 12.06 -11.10 -10.24
N LEU A 264 10.84 -10.56 -10.36
CA LEU A 264 10.55 -9.16 -10.10
C LEU A 264 9.71 -9.02 -8.84
N LEU A 265 10.23 -8.24 -7.89
CA LEU A 265 9.55 -7.84 -6.67
C LEU A 265 9.14 -6.37 -6.78
N HIS A 266 7.82 -6.09 -6.71
CA HIS A 266 7.27 -4.74 -6.62
C HIS A 266 6.66 -4.54 -5.23
N THR A 267 7.23 -3.67 -4.42
CA THR A 267 6.82 -3.48 -3.03
C THR A 267 6.96 -2.04 -2.56
N ILE A 268 6.07 -1.61 -1.68
CA ILE A 268 6.27 -0.40 -0.88
C ILE A 268 7.43 -0.67 0.07
N GLY A 269 8.26 0.36 0.31
CA GLY A 269 9.39 0.23 1.20
C GLY A 269 9.56 1.43 2.13
N SER A 270 10.20 1.16 3.27
CA SER A 270 10.59 2.17 4.25
C SER A 270 12.05 2.58 4.06
N LYS A 271 12.34 3.86 4.24
CA LYS A 271 13.72 4.39 4.26
C LYS A 271 14.54 3.95 5.47
N VAL A 272 13.87 3.44 6.51
CA VAL A 272 14.51 2.99 7.75
C VAL A 272 14.18 1.52 8.03
N THR A 273 15.13 0.82 8.65
CA THR A 273 14.89 -0.54 9.11
C THR A 273 14.21 -0.46 10.46
N ASP A 274 12.90 -0.48 10.45
CA ASP A 274 12.04 -0.41 11.60
C ASP A 274 10.99 -1.54 11.52
N HIS A 275 10.42 -1.91 12.65
CA HIS A 275 9.30 -2.85 12.74
C HIS A 275 7.99 -2.15 13.13
N ASN A 276 8.02 -0.82 13.14
CA ASN A 276 6.86 -0.03 13.53
C ASN A 276 5.94 0.15 12.33
N VAL A 277 4.70 -0.25 12.51
CA VAL A 277 3.60 0.06 11.58
C VAL A 277 2.80 1.18 12.21
N ASP A 278 2.36 2.14 11.42
CA ASP A 278 1.47 3.19 11.91
C ASP A 278 0.23 2.56 12.58
N PRO A 279 -0.10 2.89 13.84
CA PRO A 279 -1.19 2.26 14.58
C PRO A 279 -2.56 2.38 13.93
N TRP A 280 -2.82 3.48 13.24
CA TRP A 280 -4.09 3.68 12.57
C TRP A 280 -4.18 2.86 11.27
N ILE A 281 -3.13 2.82 10.48
CA ILE A 281 -3.03 1.99 9.26
C ILE A 281 -3.17 0.51 9.62
N ASP A 282 -2.48 0.05 10.66
CA ASP A 282 -2.56 -1.33 11.13
C ASP A 282 -3.96 -1.73 11.60
N LYS A 283 -4.68 -0.79 12.25
CA LYS A 283 -6.02 -1.07 12.79
C LYS A 283 -7.11 -1.08 11.71
N TYR A 284 -7.04 -0.17 10.74
CA TYR A 284 -8.16 0.12 9.84
C TYR A 284 -7.93 -0.30 8.39
N ILE A 285 -6.68 -0.37 7.92
CA ILE A 285 -6.37 -0.54 6.49
C ILE A 285 -5.61 -1.83 6.21
N PHE A 286 -4.43 -2.03 6.81
CA PHE A 286 -3.55 -3.17 6.54
C PHE A 286 -3.14 -3.87 7.83
N PRO A 287 -4.03 -4.65 8.45
CA PRO A 287 -3.71 -5.38 9.67
C PRO A 287 -2.48 -6.28 9.51
N ASN A 288 -1.53 -6.14 10.44
CA ASN A 288 -0.24 -6.83 10.42
C ASN A 288 0.64 -6.55 9.18
N GLY A 289 0.37 -5.50 8.42
CA GLY A 289 1.25 -5.06 7.33
C GLY A 289 2.64 -4.68 7.85
N SER A 290 3.67 -4.79 7.01
CA SER A 290 5.04 -4.41 7.36
C SER A 290 5.79 -3.94 6.13
N LEU A 291 6.35 -2.75 6.17
CA LEU A 291 7.13 -2.23 5.05
C LEU A 291 8.59 -2.68 5.17
N PRO A 292 9.14 -3.38 4.15
CA PRO A 292 10.54 -3.73 4.14
C PRO A 292 11.42 -2.48 3.97
N SER A 293 12.63 -2.54 4.52
CA SER A 293 13.71 -1.61 4.16
C SER A 293 14.60 -2.22 3.09
N VAL A 294 15.50 -1.41 2.51
CA VAL A 294 16.56 -1.89 1.61
C VAL A 294 17.36 -3.02 2.26
N ARG A 295 17.69 -2.87 3.55
CA ARG A 295 18.43 -3.88 4.31
C ARG A 295 17.66 -5.22 4.39
N HIS A 296 16.36 -5.19 4.66
CA HIS A 296 15.54 -6.40 4.74
C HIS A 296 15.55 -7.17 3.42
N ILE A 297 15.41 -6.47 2.29
CA ILE A 297 15.42 -7.11 0.97
C ILE A 297 16.81 -7.66 0.66
N ALA A 298 17.88 -6.87 0.88
CA ALA A 298 19.24 -7.29 0.61
C ALA A 298 19.64 -8.54 1.44
N GLU A 299 19.45 -8.50 2.76
CA GLU A 299 19.77 -9.63 3.64
C GLU A 299 19.00 -10.91 3.31
N ALA A 300 17.72 -10.78 2.90
CA ALA A 300 16.89 -11.93 2.58
C ALA A 300 17.19 -12.53 1.19
N SER A 301 17.65 -11.72 0.24
CA SER A 301 17.89 -12.16 -1.15
C SER A 301 19.31 -12.61 -1.45
N GLU A 302 20.33 -12.14 -0.70
CA GLU A 302 21.77 -12.27 -1.05
C GLU A 302 22.25 -13.71 -1.24
N LYS A 303 21.64 -14.70 -0.55
CA LYS A 303 22.00 -16.11 -0.66
C LYS A 303 21.39 -16.81 -1.86
N HIS A 304 20.40 -16.20 -2.51
CA HIS A 304 19.57 -16.81 -3.53
C HIS A 304 19.75 -16.18 -4.89
N PHE A 305 19.99 -14.85 -4.94
CA PHE A 305 19.88 -14.08 -6.17
C PHE A 305 20.97 -13.03 -6.32
N VAL A 306 21.29 -12.74 -7.57
CA VAL A 306 21.95 -11.49 -7.96
C VAL A 306 20.86 -10.41 -8.12
N MET A 307 21.05 -9.26 -7.50
CA MET A 307 20.18 -8.10 -7.68
C MET A 307 20.63 -7.33 -8.93
N GLU A 308 19.85 -7.40 -10.00
CA GLU A 308 20.17 -6.83 -11.29
C GLU A 308 19.74 -5.36 -11.44
N ASP A 309 18.62 -5.00 -10.79
CA ASP A 309 18.04 -3.66 -10.86
C ASP A 309 17.26 -3.28 -9.63
N TRP A 310 17.33 -2.00 -9.26
CA TRP A 310 16.51 -1.38 -8.23
C TRP A 310 15.91 -0.08 -8.75
N HIS A 311 14.63 -0.12 -9.13
CA HIS A 311 13.91 1.03 -9.67
C HIS A 311 12.96 1.63 -8.63
N ASN A 312 13.23 2.87 -8.19
CA ASN A 312 12.39 3.61 -7.26
C ASN A 312 11.58 4.66 -8.01
N PHE A 313 10.27 4.47 -8.06
CA PHE A 313 9.31 5.44 -8.61
C PHE A 313 8.16 5.74 -7.63
N GLY A 314 8.49 5.78 -6.34
CA GLY A 314 7.51 6.04 -5.27
C GLY A 314 6.79 7.39 -5.39
N ALA A 315 7.32 8.36 -6.13
CA ALA A 315 6.62 9.60 -6.42
C ALA A 315 5.31 9.39 -7.20
N ASP A 316 5.27 8.36 -8.05
CA ASP A 316 4.11 8.01 -8.87
C ASP A 316 2.94 7.50 -8.02
N TYR A 317 3.21 7.00 -6.82
CA TYR A 317 2.15 6.52 -5.93
C TYR A 317 1.30 7.65 -5.36
N ASP A 318 1.88 8.81 -5.10
CA ASP A 318 1.11 10.02 -4.75
C ASP A 318 0.05 10.30 -5.81
N THR A 319 0.44 10.37 -7.10
CA THR A 319 -0.49 10.59 -8.21
C THR A 319 -1.53 9.47 -8.33
N THR A 320 -1.12 8.21 -8.14
CA THR A 320 -2.03 7.05 -8.16
C THR A 320 -3.09 7.14 -7.07
N LEU A 321 -2.67 7.45 -5.82
CA LEU A 321 -3.57 7.57 -4.67
C LEU A 321 -4.54 8.74 -4.82
N MET A 322 -4.09 9.86 -5.36
CA MET A 322 -4.97 10.99 -5.63
C MET A 322 -5.98 10.69 -6.75
N ALA A 323 -5.58 9.95 -7.80
CA ALA A 323 -6.51 9.49 -8.82
C ALA A 323 -7.56 8.51 -8.26
N TRP A 324 -7.16 7.60 -7.35
CA TRP A 324 -8.11 6.75 -6.63
C TRP A 324 -9.05 7.56 -5.74
N TYR A 325 -8.54 8.59 -5.05
CA TYR A 325 -9.34 9.45 -4.20
C TYR A 325 -10.40 10.22 -4.98
N GLU A 326 -10.06 10.79 -6.13
CA GLU A 326 -11.01 11.47 -7.02
C GLU A 326 -12.12 10.53 -7.49
N ARG A 327 -11.77 9.30 -7.91
CA ARG A 327 -12.76 8.29 -8.32
C ARG A 327 -13.62 7.81 -7.17
N PHE A 328 -13.05 7.62 -6.00
CA PHE A 328 -13.79 7.27 -4.79
C PHE A 328 -14.85 8.34 -4.47
N LEU A 329 -14.47 9.61 -4.48
CA LEU A 329 -15.43 10.70 -4.24
C LEU A 329 -16.50 10.78 -5.33
N ALA A 330 -16.13 10.64 -6.59
CA ALA A 330 -17.05 10.70 -7.71
C ALA A 330 -18.08 9.56 -7.67
N SER A 331 -17.65 8.36 -7.27
CA SER A 331 -18.52 7.18 -7.16
C SER A 331 -19.31 7.09 -5.85
N TRP A 332 -18.97 7.90 -4.84
CA TRP A 332 -19.59 7.82 -3.53
C TRP A 332 -21.12 7.89 -3.54
N PRO A 333 -21.78 8.79 -4.32
CA PRO A 333 -23.25 8.85 -4.36
C PRO A 333 -23.91 7.53 -4.78
N GLU A 334 -23.21 6.68 -5.53
CA GLU A 334 -23.75 5.39 -6.02
C GLU A 334 -23.62 4.27 -5.00
N ILE A 335 -22.70 4.40 -4.04
CA ILE A 335 -22.39 3.35 -3.07
C ILE A 335 -22.67 3.75 -1.62
N ALA A 336 -23.09 4.99 -1.37
CA ALA A 336 -23.28 5.55 -0.03
C ALA A 336 -24.21 4.71 0.86
N ASP A 337 -25.23 4.09 0.26
CA ASP A 337 -26.19 3.25 0.99
C ASP A 337 -25.56 1.95 1.58
N ASN A 338 -24.42 1.53 1.02
CA ASN A 338 -23.71 0.32 1.46
C ASN A 338 -22.68 0.61 2.58
N TYR A 339 -22.36 1.88 2.82
CA TYR A 339 -21.28 2.29 3.72
C TYR A 339 -21.69 3.42 4.65
N SER A 340 -21.07 3.50 5.83
CA SER A 340 -21.31 4.61 6.77
C SER A 340 -20.50 5.86 6.39
N GLU A 341 -20.94 7.04 6.85
CA GLU A 341 -20.15 8.29 6.72
C GLU A 341 -18.78 8.15 7.43
N ARG A 342 -18.71 7.40 8.53
CA ARG A 342 -17.45 7.11 9.21
C ARG A 342 -16.50 6.29 8.35
N PHE A 343 -17.01 5.36 7.55
CA PHE A 343 -16.23 4.62 6.53
C PHE A 343 -15.71 5.56 5.44
N LYS A 344 -16.55 6.45 4.91
CA LYS A 344 -16.13 7.46 3.93
C LYS A 344 -14.97 8.29 4.44
N ARG A 345 -15.06 8.77 5.68
CA ARG A 345 -14.01 9.54 6.32
C ARG A 345 -12.74 8.70 6.52
N MET A 346 -12.87 7.45 6.94
CA MET A 346 -11.76 6.52 7.07
C MET A 346 -11.02 6.36 5.74
N PHE A 347 -11.74 6.11 4.65
CA PHE A 347 -11.15 5.87 3.35
C PHE A 347 -10.53 7.14 2.73
N THR A 348 -11.19 8.29 2.93
CA THR A 348 -10.64 9.63 2.61
C THR A 348 -9.32 9.86 3.34
N TYR A 349 -9.28 9.63 4.65
CA TYR A 349 -8.07 9.79 5.47
C TYR A 349 -6.94 8.88 4.96
N TYR A 350 -7.23 7.61 4.73
CA TYR A 350 -6.28 6.62 4.23
C TYR A 350 -5.60 7.07 2.93
N LEU A 351 -6.38 7.38 1.90
CA LEU A 351 -5.84 7.72 0.58
C LEU A 351 -4.97 8.99 0.64
N ASN A 352 -5.42 10.00 1.37
CA ASN A 352 -4.70 11.27 1.51
C ASN A 352 -3.46 11.16 2.40
N ALA A 353 -3.52 10.37 3.49
CA ALA A 353 -2.37 10.14 4.37
C ALA A 353 -1.25 9.42 3.63
N CYS A 354 -1.58 8.37 2.87
CA CYS A 354 -0.61 7.66 2.05
C CYS A 354 -0.05 8.54 0.92
N ALA A 355 -0.88 9.34 0.22
CA ALA A 355 -0.42 10.30 -0.79
C ALA A 355 0.59 11.31 -0.20
N GLY A 356 0.27 11.87 0.97
CA GLY A 356 1.17 12.75 1.72
C GLY A 356 2.49 12.07 2.11
N ALA A 357 2.45 10.79 2.50
CA ALA A 357 3.63 10.03 2.89
C ALA A 357 4.57 9.76 1.69
N PHE A 358 4.03 9.38 0.53
CA PHE A 358 4.84 9.24 -0.69
C PHE A 358 5.41 10.57 -1.15
N ARG A 359 4.62 11.66 -1.13
CA ARG A 359 5.06 13.03 -1.46
C ARG A 359 6.16 13.51 -0.51
N ALA A 360 6.06 13.19 0.77
CA ALA A 360 7.09 13.51 1.76
C ALA A 360 8.36 12.66 1.61
N ARG A 361 8.34 11.60 0.78
CA ARG A 361 9.40 10.60 0.64
C ARG A 361 9.67 9.85 1.95
N ASP A 362 8.67 9.74 2.81
CA ASP A 362 8.75 8.97 4.04
C ASP A 362 8.67 7.47 3.76
N ILE A 363 7.80 7.10 2.84
CA ILE A 363 7.74 5.77 2.23
C ILE A 363 8.08 5.84 0.74
N GLN A 364 8.44 4.71 0.16
CA GLN A 364 8.93 4.58 -1.20
C GLN A 364 8.24 3.41 -1.90
N LEU A 365 8.41 3.33 -3.22
CA LEU A 365 8.01 2.16 -4.00
C LEU A 365 9.15 1.68 -4.84
N TRP A 366 9.37 0.38 -4.83
CA TRP A 366 10.46 -0.25 -5.56
C TRP A 366 9.97 -1.38 -6.47
N GLN A 367 10.57 -1.44 -7.65
CA GLN A 367 10.64 -2.67 -8.45
C GLN A 367 12.09 -3.15 -8.41
N VAL A 368 12.30 -4.34 -7.87
CA VAL A 368 13.62 -4.97 -7.79
C VAL A 368 13.63 -6.20 -8.69
N VAL A 369 14.61 -6.28 -9.58
CA VAL A 369 14.78 -7.42 -10.48
C VAL A 369 15.94 -8.26 -9.98
N PHE A 370 15.70 -9.56 -9.86
CA PHE A 370 16.64 -10.57 -9.42
C PHE A 370 16.86 -11.63 -10.50
N SER A 371 18.06 -12.20 -10.54
CA SER A 371 18.41 -13.36 -11.36
C SER A 371 19.23 -14.39 -10.55
N ARG A 372 19.40 -15.56 -11.12
CA ARG A 372 20.32 -16.59 -10.62
C ARG A 372 21.74 -16.48 -11.20
N GLY A 373 22.20 -15.26 -11.49
CA GLY A 373 23.51 -15.04 -12.10
C GLY A 373 23.51 -15.31 -13.61
N ILE A 374 22.95 -14.38 -14.36
CA ILE A 374 22.97 -14.42 -15.82
C ILE A 374 24.32 -13.93 -16.32
N GLU A 375 24.97 -14.69 -17.21
CA GLU A 375 26.22 -14.27 -17.84
C GLU A 375 26.05 -12.91 -18.55
N HIS A 376 27.01 -12.02 -18.37
CA HIS A 376 27.06 -10.66 -18.92
C HIS A 376 26.01 -9.68 -18.33
N GLY A 377 25.24 -10.08 -17.29
CA GLY A 377 24.26 -9.23 -16.61
C GLY A 377 23.04 -8.88 -17.47
N LEU A 378 22.15 -8.04 -16.90
CA LEU A 378 20.90 -7.61 -17.56
C LEU A 378 20.90 -6.10 -17.82
N ARG A 379 20.37 -5.70 -19.00
CA ARG A 379 19.95 -4.32 -19.24
C ARG A 379 18.45 -4.22 -18.98
N VAL A 380 18.10 -3.83 -17.77
CA VAL A 380 16.71 -3.81 -17.34
C VAL A 380 15.98 -2.59 -17.91
N ALA A 381 14.77 -2.80 -18.43
CA ALA A 381 13.92 -1.74 -19.00
C ALA A 381 13.52 -0.68 -17.93
N ARG A 382 13.33 0.55 -18.41
CA ARG A 382 12.86 1.69 -17.60
C ARG A 382 11.63 2.33 -18.23
#